data_572bf074d6825f802eb2d0079bf3c28b
#
_entry.id   572bf074d6825f802eb2d0079bf3c28b
#
_cell.length_a   1.000
_cell.length_b   1.000
_cell.length_c   1.000
_cell.angle_alpha   90.00
_cell.angle_beta   90.00
_cell.angle_gamma   90.00
#
_symmetry.space_group_name_H-M   'P 1'
#
loop_
_entity.id
_entity.type
_entity.pdbx_description
1 polymer ?
#
loop_
_entity_poly.entity_id
_entity_poly.type
_entity_poly.pdbx_seq_one_letter_code
_entity_poly.pdbx_strand_id
1 'polypeptide(L)'
;MFKTNTRFLIVDDFSTMRKVIKKALFDLGYENVLEASDGIKAYELLEKYSSTAEPVEVVMSDWNMPNMMGIDLLKKCRIDSRYKTLPFVLITAESEQSQIIEAVRAGVSDYVIKPFSPSTLKGKLEVVYKKSFPGNAA
;
A
#
# COMPACT_ATOMS: atom_id res chain seq x y z
N MET A 1 9.89 -2.50 -12.49
CA MET A 1 8.47 -2.56 -12.08
C MET A 1 8.20 -3.85 -11.32
N PHE A 2 7.20 -3.88 -10.45
CA PHE A 2 6.86 -5.08 -9.71
C PHE A 2 6.50 -6.24 -10.64
N LYS A 3 6.83 -7.45 -10.24
CA LYS A 3 6.47 -8.67 -11.00
C LYS A 3 4.97 -8.89 -10.97
N THR A 4 4.43 -9.52 -12.00
CA THR A 4 2.98 -9.74 -12.13
C THR A 4 2.39 -10.63 -11.03
N ASN A 5 3.20 -11.46 -10.38
CA ASN A 5 2.77 -12.30 -9.25
C ASN A 5 2.95 -11.62 -7.89
N THR A 6 3.37 -10.35 -7.86
CA THR A 6 3.51 -9.58 -6.62
C THR A 6 2.21 -9.60 -5.83
N ARG A 7 2.28 -9.89 -4.53
CA ARG A 7 1.10 -9.88 -3.66
C ARG A 7 0.88 -8.49 -3.07
N PHE A 8 -0.26 -7.91 -3.42
CA PHE A 8 -0.72 -6.63 -2.89
C PHE A 8 -1.72 -6.83 -1.77
N LEU A 9 -1.67 -5.98 -0.77
CA LEU A 9 -2.70 -5.87 0.26
C LEU A 9 -3.37 -4.51 0.13
N ILE A 10 -4.66 -4.52 -0.17
CA ILE A 10 -5.49 -3.31 -0.26
C ILE A 10 -6.25 -3.15 1.05
N VAL A 11 -6.14 -1.99 1.68
CA VAL A 11 -6.78 -1.69 2.96
C VAL A 11 -7.68 -0.46 2.80
N ASP A 12 -8.98 -0.66 2.94
CA ASP A 12 -9.98 0.40 2.85
C ASP A 12 -11.27 -0.11 3.49
N ASP A 13 -11.96 0.71 4.27
CA ASP A 13 -13.20 0.30 4.93
C ASP A 13 -14.39 0.22 3.98
N PHE A 14 -14.30 0.79 2.78
CA PHE A 14 -15.35 0.70 1.77
C PHE A 14 -15.04 -0.39 0.74
N SER A 15 -15.91 -1.41 0.66
CA SER A 15 -15.73 -2.49 -0.31
C SER A 15 -15.74 -1.98 -1.76
N THR A 16 -16.52 -0.94 -2.02
CA THR A 16 -16.59 -0.31 -3.36
C THR A 16 -15.22 0.26 -3.76
N MET A 17 -14.54 0.94 -2.84
CA MET A 17 -13.21 1.48 -3.13
C MET A 17 -12.18 0.37 -3.31
N ARG A 18 -12.26 -0.70 -2.50
CA ARG A 18 -11.36 -1.85 -2.68
C ARG A 18 -11.52 -2.46 -4.08
N LYS A 19 -12.76 -2.53 -4.59
CA LYS A 19 -13.02 -3.01 -5.95
C LYS A 19 -12.40 -2.10 -7.01
N VAL A 20 -12.47 -0.78 -6.82
CA VAL A 20 -11.87 0.19 -7.74
C VAL A 20 -10.35 0.02 -7.79
N ILE A 21 -9.70 -0.08 -6.64
CA ILE A 21 -8.25 -0.27 -6.57
C ILE A 21 -7.84 -1.62 -7.17
N LYS A 22 -8.59 -2.67 -6.83
CA LYS A 22 -8.33 -4.02 -7.34
C LYS A 22 -8.43 -4.06 -8.86
N LYS A 23 -9.45 -3.40 -9.44
CA LYS A 23 -9.60 -3.32 -10.88
C LYS A 23 -8.45 -2.55 -11.53
N ALA A 24 -8.02 -1.44 -10.92
CA ALA A 24 -6.88 -0.68 -11.43
C ALA A 24 -5.60 -1.53 -11.43
N LEU A 25 -5.38 -2.30 -10.38
CA LEU A 25 -4.24 -3.23 -10.32
C LEU A 25 -4.36 -4.33 -11.37
N PHE A 26 -5.56 -4.88 -11.54
CA PHE A 26 -5.82 -5.90 -12.55
C PHE A 26 -5.50 -5.37 -13.96
N ASP A 27 -5.92 -4.15 -14.26
CA ASP A 27 -5.65 -3.52 -15.55
C ASP A 27 -4.16 -3.31 -15.79
N LEU A 28 -3.35 -3.23 -14.74
CA LEU A 28 -1.89 -3.14 -14.82
C LEU A 28 -1.20 -4.52 -14.82
N GLY A 29 -1.97 -5.61 -14.74
CA GLY A 29 -1.45 -6.97 -14.76
C GLY A 29 -1.28 -7.63 -13.40
N TYR A 30 -1.79 -7.03 -12.32
CA TYR A 30 -1.66 -7.54 -10.96
C TYR A 30 -2.96 -8.17 -10.47
N GLU A 31 -2.94 -9.49 -10.29
CA GLU A 31 -4.13 -10.26 -9.87
C GLU A 31 -4.02 -10.84 -8.47
N ASN A 32 -2.83 -10.86 -7.88
CA ASN A 32 -2.59 -11.45 -6.57
C ASN A 32 -2.83 -10.41 -5.48
N VAL A 33 -4.10 -10.22 -5.11
CA VAL A 33 -4.54 -9.14 -4.23
C VAL A 33 -5.28 -9.70 -3.02
N LEU A 34 -4.86 -9.28 -1.84
CA LEU A 34 -5.59 -9.48 -0.58
C LEU A 34 -6.28 -8.19 -0.19
N GLU A 35 -7.36 -8.30 0.58
CA GLU A 35 -8.15 -7.16 1.02
C GLU A 35 -8.35 -7.19 2.53
N ALA A 36 -8.33 -6.00 3.15
CA ALA A 36 -8.66 -5.80 4.56
C ALA A 36 -9.51 -4.54 4.70
N SER A 37 -10.40 -4.53 5.70
CA SER A 37 -11.33 -3.41 5.91
C SER A 37 -10.82 -2.38 6.92
N ASP A 38 -9.74 -2.66 7.62
CA ASP A 38 -9.09 -1.73 8.55
C ASP A 38 -7.64 -2.14 8.81
N GLY A 39 -6.92 -1.31 9.55
CA GLY A 39 -5.51 -1.53 9.83
C GLY A 39 -5.23 -2.75 10.70
N ILE A 40 -6.15 -3.09 11.60
CA ILE A 40 -5.98 -4.26 12.47
C ILE A 40 -6.03 -5.55 11.65
N LYS A 41 -7.04 -5.67 10.80
CA LYS A 41 -7.19 -6.83 9.91
C LYS A 41 -6.05 -6.91 8.91
N ALA A 42 -5.59 -5.76 8.40
CA ALA A 42 -4.44 -5.70 7.50
C ALA A 42 -3.18 -6.27 8.17
N TYR A 43 -2.91 -5.84 9.40
CA TYR A 43 -1.73 -6.31 10.12
C TYR A 43 -1.80 -7.82 10.40
N GLU A 44 -2.99 -8.34 10.72
CA GLU A 44 -3.20 -9.78 10.88
C GLU A 44 -2.85 -10.55 9.60
N LEU A 45 -3.22 -10.01 8.44
CA LEU A 45 -2.87 -10.63 7.15
C LEU A 45 -1.36 -10.55 6.88
N LEU A 46 -0.72 -9.43 7.21
CA LEU A 46 0.74 -9.32 7.10
C LEU A 46 1.42 -10.41 7.92
N GLU A 47 0.99 -10.61 9.16
CA GLU A 47 1.56 -11.64 10.03
C GLU A 47 1.29 -13.06 9.51
N LYS A 48 0.08 -13.30 9.05
CA LYS A 48 -0.32 -14.62 8.54
C LYS A 48 0.54 -15.09 7.38
N TYR A 49 0.91 -14.19 6.49
CA TYR A 49 1.66 -14.55 5.27
C TYR A 49 3.16 -14.26 5.36
N SER A 50 3.65 -13.66 6.45
CA SER A 50 5.04 -13.20 6.55
C SER A 50 6.08 -14.30 6.38
N SER A 51 5.80 -15.52 6.84
CA SER A 51 6.72 -16.65 6.77
C SER A 51 6.34 -17.66 5.69
N THR A 52 5.40 -17.33 4.83
CA THR A 52 4.98 -18.20 3.72
C THR A 52 5.81 -17.94 2.48
N ALA A 53 5.61 -18.76 1.44
CA ALA A 53 6.25 -18.57 0.14
C ALA A 53 5.71 -17.34 -0.60
N GLU A 54 4.54 -16.81 -0.19
CA GLU A 54 3.90 -15.66 -0.83
C GLU A 54 3.54 -14.58 0.21
N PRO A 55 4.53 -13.90 0.79
CA PRO A 55 4.26 -12.79 1.73
C PRO A 55 3.66 -11.59 0.98
N VAL A 56 3.02 -10.70 1.72
CA VAL A 56 2.59 -9.41 1.16
C VAL A 56 3.84 -8.60 0.81
N GLU A 57 3.86 -8.06 -0.39
CA GLU A 57 5.02 -7.34 -0.93
C GLU A 57 4.75 -5.84 -1.10
N VAL A 58 3.48 -5.44 -1.15
CA VAL A 58 3.08 -4.03 -1.26
C VAL A 58 1.78 -3.83 -0.49
N VAL A 59 1.71 -2.78 0.31
CA VAL A 59 0.48 -2.35 0.98
C VAL A 59 -0.01 -1.07 0.34
N MET A 60 -1.31 -1.02 0.04
CA MET A 60 -1.99 0.20 -0.42
C MET A 60 -3.15 0.44 0.53
N SER A 61 -3.05 1.48 1.35
CA SER A 61 -4.00 1.71 2.44
C SER A 61 -4.62 3.10 2.36
N ASP A 62 -5.94 3.16 2.55
CA ASP A 62 -6.62 4.43 2.82
C ASP A 62 -6.05 5.04 4.10
N TRP A 63 -6.11 6.37 4.19
CA TRP A 63 -5.67 7.10 5.39
C TRP A 63 -6.67 6.95 6.53
N ASN A 64 -7.95 7.21 6.24
CA ASN A 64 -9.02 7.25 7.26
C ASN A 64 -9.80 5.95 7.28
N MET A 65 -9.65 5.19 8.35
CA MET A 65 -10.36 3.92 8.57
C MET A 65 -10.73 3.79 10.04
N PRO A 66 -11.79 3.02 10.37
CA PRO A 66 -12.09 2.72 11.78
C PRO A 66 -11.03 1.80 12.38
N ASN A 67 -10.99 1.71 13.69
CA ASN A 67 -10.16 0.82 14.51
C ASN A 67 -8.66 1.14 14.43
N MET A 68 -8.07 1.23 13.25
CA MET A 68 -6.69 1.64 13.05
C MET A 68 -6.59 2.38 11.72
N MET A 69 -6.14 3.62 11.74
CA MET A 69 -5.95 4.44 10.55
C MET A 69 -4.75 3.96 9.73
N GLY A 70 -4.75 4.29 8.43
CA GLY A 70 -3.65 3.90 7.55
C GLY A 70 -2.30 4.42 7.98
N ILE A 71 -2.24 5.64 8.49
CA ILE A 71 -0.99 6.21 9.02
C ILE A 71 -0.47 5.43 10.22
N ASP A 72 -1.36 4.95 11.09
CA ASP A 72 -0.98 4.16 12.25
C ASP A 72 -0.53 2.76 11.85
N LEU A 73 -1.16 2.18 10.84
CA LEU A 73 -0.70 0.92 10.26
C LEU A 73 0.72 1.06 9.70
N LEU A 74 0.98 2.15 8.98
CA LEU A 74 2.32 2.44 8.45
C LEU A 74 3.35 2.52 9.58
N LYS A 75 3.05 3.30 10.64
CA LYS A 75 3.96 3.45 11.79
C LYS A 75 4.24 2.11 12.44
N LYS A 76 3.19 1.28 12.61
CA LYS A 76 3.36 -0.06 13.19
C LYS A 76 4.26 -0.95 12.33
N CYS A 77 4.10 -0.89 11.00
CA CYS A 77 4.96 -1.63 10.08
C CYS A 77 6.41 -1.17 10.18
N ARG A 78 6.66 0.13 10.27
CA ARG A 78 8.03 0.67 10.24
C ARG A 78 8.85 0.36 11.48
N ILE A 79 8.22 0.07 12.62
CA ILE A 79 8.91 -0.36 13.84
C ILE A 79 9.06 -1.88 13.95
N ASP A 80 8.42 -2.63 13.06
CA ASP A 80 8.52 -4.09 13.01
C ASP A 80 9.63 -4.47 12.02
N SER A 81 10.62 -5.25 12.47
CA SER A 81 11.76 -5.63 11.64
C SER A 81 11.35 -6.36 10.36
N ARG A 82 10.22 -7.06 10.38
CA ARG A 82 9.70 -7.78 9.20
C ARG A 82 9.17 -6.85 8.11
N TYR A 83 8.68 -5.67 8.50
CA TYR A 83 7.98 -4.74 7.59
C TYR A 83 8.62 -3.36 7.52
N LYS A 84 9.81 -3.22 8.08
CA LYS A 84 10.52 -1.94 8.16
C LYS A 84 10.74 -1.31 6.79
N THR A 85 10.92 -2.13 5.76
CA THR A 85 11.15 -1.67 4.39
C THR A 85 10.05 -2.08 3.41
N LEU A 86 8.94 -2.62 3.93
CA LEU A 86 7.82 -3.04 3.09
C LEU A 86 7.30 -1.86 2.27
N PRO A 87 7.20 -1.98 0.95
CA PRO A 87 6.58 -0.95 0.12
C PRO A 87 5.17 -0.62 0.61
N PHE A 88 4.92 0.64 0.90
CA PHE A 88 3.67 1.10 1.51
C PHE A 88 3.22 2.39 0.85
N VAL A 89 2.02 2.38 0.29
CA VAL A 89 1.40 3.51 -0.38
C VAL A 89 0.17 3.93 0.41
N LEU A 90 0.10 5.21 0.80
CA LEU A 90 -1.11 5.77 1.40
C LEU A 90 -1.98 6.37 0.31
N ILE A 91 -3.28 6.10 0.38
CA ILE A 91 -4.28 6.63 -0.53
C ILE A 91 -5.17 7.57 0.27
N THR A 92 -5.28 8.82 -0.19
CA THR A 92 -6.01 9.84 0.57
C THR A 92 -6.85 10.70 -0.37
N ALA A 93 -7.97 11.21 0.13
CA ALA A 93 -8.79 12.18 -0.59
C ALA A 93 -8.25 13.61 -0.40
N GLU A 94 -7.26 13.78 0.49
CA GLU A 94 -6.78 15.09 0.89
C GLU A 94 -5.33 15.30 0.47
N SER A 95 -5.04 16.54 0.03
CA SER A 95 -3.69 16.96 -0.35
C SER A 95 -3.10 17.93 0.68
N GLU A 96 -3.59 17.89 1.93
CA GLU A 96 -3.09 18.77 2.98
C GLU A 96 -1.61 18.51 3.24
N GLN A 97 -0.83 19.59 3.21
CA GLN A 97 0.61 19.52 3.39
C GLN A 97 1.01 18.89 4.72
N SER A 98 0.25 19.14 5.80
CA SER A 98 0.51 18.56 7.11
C SER A 98 0.42 17.04 7.10
N GLN A 99 -0.55 16.46 6.39
CA GLN A 99 -0.69 15.02 6.26
C GLN A 99 0.43 14.42 5.41
N ILE A 100 0.80 15.09 4.32
CA ILE A 100 1.91 14.66 3.48
C ILE A 100 3.21 14.61 4.30
N ILE A 101 3.48 15.65 5.10
CA ILE A 101 4.65 15.69 5.96
C ILE A 101 4.63 14.56 6.98
N GLU A 102 3.48 14.31 7.60
CA GLU A 102 3.32 13.21 8.56
C GLU A 102 3.62 11.86 7.90
N ALA A 103 3.08 11.63 6.70
CA ALA A 103 3.30 10.39 5.95
C ALA A 103 4.79 10.19 5.63
N VAL A 104 5.47 11.22 5.15
CA VAL A 104 6.89 11.17 4.83
C VAL A 104 7.71 10.87 6.08
N ARG A 105 7.42 11.52 7.20
CA ARG A 105 8.11 11.27 8.47
C ARG A 105 7.87 9.86 9.00
N ALA A 106 6.70 9.29 8.72
CA ALA A 106 6.38 7.93 9.11
C ALA A 106 7.04 6.88 8.22
N GLY A 107 7.67 7.28 7.12
CA GLY A 107 8.38 6.37 6.23
C GLY A 107 7.55 5.78 5.11
N VAL A 108 6.53 6.51 4.62
CA VAL A 108 5.73 6.07 3.48
C VAL A 108 6.60 5.98 2.23
N SER A 109 6.32 4.98 1.38
CA SER A 109 7.02 4.87 0.10
C SER A 109 6.52 5.91 -0.90
N ASP A 110 5.20 6.11 -0.96
CA ASP A 110 4.57 7.19 -1.72
C ASP A 110 3.11 7.35 -1.26
N TYR A 111 2.44 8.37 -1.78
CA TYR A 111 1.01 8.58 -1.52
C TYR A 111 0.29 8.85 -2.84
N VAL A 112 -1.01 8.56 -2.87
CA VAL A 112 -1.87 8.76 -4.03
C VAL A 112 -3.10 9.54 -3.58
N ILE A 113 -3.48 10.56 -4.34
CA ILE A 113 -4.65 11.40 -4.03
C ILE A 113 -5.84 10.89 -4.84
N LYS A 114 -6.98 10.70 -4.18
CA LYS A 114 -8.25 10.31 -4.82
C LYS A 114 -8.91 11.54 -5.45
N PRO A 115 -9.56 11.43 -6.61
CA PRO A 115 -9.61 10.25 -7.47
C PRO A 115 -8.31 10.11 -8.28
N PHE A 116 -7.96 8.88 -8.62
CA PHE A 116 -6.75 8.62 -9.41
C PHE A 116 -7.11 7.78 -10.65
N SER A 117 -6.31 7.94 -11.71
CA SER A 117 -6.41 7.10 -12.91
C SER A 117 -5.48 5.90 -12.82
N PRO A 118 -5.70 4.83 -13.61
CA PRO A 118 -4.74 3.73 -13.68
C PRO A 118 -3.33 4.19 -14.06
N SER A 119 -3.19 5.19 -14.93
CA SER A 119 -1.88 5.70 -15.33
C SER A 119 -1.17 6.41 -14.17
N THR A 120 -1.90 7.17 -13.36
CA THR A 120 -1.34 7.79 -12.14
C THR A 120 -0.87 6.72 -11.17
N LEU A 121 -1.68 5.70 -10.94
CA LEU A 121 -1.33 4.58 -10.06
C LEU A 121 -0.08 3.86 -10.58
N LYS A 122 -0.01 3.60 -11.87
CA LYS A 122 1.16 2.97 -12.50
C LYS A 122 2.43 3.79 -12.24
N GLY A 123 2.36 5.10 -12.44
CA GLY A 123 3.50 6.00 -12.20
C GLY A 123 3.96 5.96 -10.75
N LYS A 124 3.02 5.95 -9.80
CA LYS A 124 3.34 5.84 -8.37
C LYS A 124 3.99 4.52 -8.02
N LEU A 125 3.48 3.41 -8.56
CA LEU A 125 4.06 2.08 -8.34
C LEU A 125 5.47 1.98 -8.91
N GLU A 126 5.76 2.61 -10.04
CA GLU A 126 7.11 2.67 -10.60
C GLU A 126 8.06 3.39 -9.66
N VAL A 127 7.64 4.52 -9.10
CA VAL A 127 8.44 5.28 -8.12
C VAL A 127 8.70 4.43 -6.86
N VAL A 128 7.66 3.76 -6.35
CA VAL A 128 7.76 2.90 -5.17
C VAL A 128 8.73 1.74 -5.42
N TYR A 129 8.65 1.12 -6.58
CA TYR A 129 9.55 0.03 -6.95
C TYR A 129 11.01 0.48 -6.97
N LYS A 130 11.29 1.63 -7.58
CA LYS A 130 12.65 2.19 -7.67
C LYS A 130 13.21 2.51 -6.29
N LYS A 131 12.41 3.04 -5.39
CA LYS A 131 12.83 3.31 -4.01
C LYS A 131 13.13 2.05 -3.25
N SER A 132 12.34 0.99 -3.45
CA SER A 132 12.47 -0.28 -2.74
C SER A 132 13.59 -1.15 -3.28
N PHE A 133 13.88 -1.04 -4.58
CA PHE A 133 14.87 -1.87 -5.27
C PHE A 133 15.74 -1.01 -6.19
N PRO A 134 16.60 -0.12 -5.63
CA PRO A 134 17.38 0.82 -6.44
C PRO A 134 18.29 0.14 -7.47
N GLY A 135 18.82 -1.04 -7.14
CA GLY A 135 19.70 -1.81 -8.04
C GLY A 135 18.97 -2.41 -9.25
N ASN A 136 17.63 -2.44 -9.22
CA ASN A 136 16.78 -3.01 -10.29
C ASN A 136 16.05 -1.91 -11.07
N ALA A 137 16.39 -0.67 -10.86
CA ALA A 137 15.81 0.47 -11.55
C ALA A 137 16.45 0.59 -12.94
N ALA A 138 15.85 -0.08 -13.90
CA ALA A 138 16.31 0.00 -15.28
C ALA A 138 15.28 0.70 -16.14
#